data_ef24e368bd31b712aa65113ba9cbe40c
#
_entry.id   ef24e368bd31b712aa65113ba9cbe40c
#
_cell.length_a   1.000
_cell.length_b   1.000
_cell.length_c   1.000
_cell.angle_alpha   90.00
_cell.angle_beta   90.00
_cell.angle_gamma   90.00
#
_symmetry.space_group_name_H-M   'P 1'
#
loop_
_entity.id
_entity.type
_entity.pdbx_description
1 polymer ?
#
loop_
_entity_poly.entity_id
_entity_poly.type
_entity_poly.pdbx_seq_one_letter_code
_entity_poly.pdbx_strand_id
1 'polypeptide(L)'
;EMGIRLACRLIPKGDMIVHLPDDFTVDARILEGEHLGGIDLNPAAVVVSRDDRYWLKYAGMDSQVILQKWDAQFSPKGLAIDVGTTTLVVTLFCLVTGKELSTTSSINPQTKFGHDVLSRIQKGSTQEGLDEVAGVVRKELNRLIRTACQKSNAVVEEVLDGVIGGNTTM
;
A
#
# COMPACT_ATOMS: atom_id res chain seq x y z
N GLU A 1 -37.47 23.28 6.56
CA GLU A 1 -36.55 22.36 5.83
C GLU A 1 -35.18 22.99 5.75
N MET A 2 -34.23 22.53 6.58
CA MET A 2 -32.83 22.87 6.38
C MET A 2 -32.32 22.13 5.14
N GLY A 3 -32.27 22.82 4.02
CA GLY A 3 -31.83 22.24 2.76
C GLY A 3 -30.32 22.00 2.77
N ILE A 4 -29.90 20.77 3.10
CA ILE A 4 -28.51 20.33 2.95
C ILE A 4 -28.20 20.25 1.45
N ARG A 5 -27.12 20.91 1.02
CA ARG A 5 -26.67 20.89 -0.38
C ARG A 5 -25.24 20.42 -0.45
N LEU A 6 -24.91 19.72 -1.54
CA LEU A 6 -23.54 19.28 -1.82
C LEU A 6 -22.69 20.51 -2.19
N ALA A 7 -21.61 20.75 -1.48
CA ALA A 7 -20.73 21.90 -1.67
C ALA A 7 -20.16 21.95 -3.10
N CYS A 8 -19.87 20.81 -3.73
CA CYS A 8 -19.38 20.69 -5.10
C CYS A 8 -20.41 21.11 -6.16
N ARG A 9 -21.70 21.26 -5.81
CA ARG A 9 -22.77 21.74 -6.69
C ARG A 9 -23.23 23.15 -6.37
N LEU A 10 -22.57 23.80 -5.42
CA LEU A 10 -22.92 25.18 -5.03
C LEU A 10 -22.25 26.16 -5.98
N ILE A 11 -23.05 26.99 -6.64
CA ILE A 11 -22.57 28.12 -7.44
C ILE A 11 -22.79 29.38 -6.57
N PRO A 12 -21.72 30.01 -6.07
CA PRO A 12 -21.86 31.24 -5.29
C PRO A 12 -22.42 32.35 -6.17
N LYS A 13 -23.42 33.07 -5.66
CA LYS A 13 -24.01 34.23 -6.34
C LYS A 13 -23.65 35.56 -5.70
N GLY A 14 -22.73 35.55 -4.74
CA GLY A 14 -22.23 36.69 -3.97
C GLY A 14 -21.30 36.21 -2.87
N ASP A 15 -20.92 37.13 -1.99
CA ASP A 15 -20.10 36.82 -0.83
C ASP A 15 -20.79 35.81 0.07
N MET A 16 -20.03 34.79 0.54
CA MET A 16 -20.54 33.79 1.46
C MET A 16 -19.56 33.54 2.59
N ILE A 17 -20.08 33.18 3.74
CA ILE A 17 -19.29 32.69 4.87
C ILE A 17 -19.52 31.19 4.96
N VAL A 18 -18.43 30.41 4.91
CA VAL A 18 -18.47 28.97 5.08
C VAL A 18 -17.98 28.63 6.47
N HIS A 19 -18.83 28.06 7.29
CA HIS A 19 -18.44 27.50 8.58
C HIS A 19 -17.99 26.05 8.39
N LEU A 20 -16.72 25.78 8.67
CA LEU A 20 -16.21 24.42 8.71
C LEU A 20 -16.40 23.90 10.15
N PRO A 21 -16.88 22.64 10.34
CA PRO A 21 -16.89 22.01 11.63
C PRO A 21 -15.46 21.96 12.20
N ASP A 22 -15.30 22.13 13.52
CA ASP A 22 -14.00 22.04 14.20
C ASP A 22 -13.32 20.67 14.03
N ASP A 23 -14.12 19.63 13.73
CA ASP A 23 -13.67 18.24 13.50
C ASP A 23 -13.19 17.99 12.07
N PHE A 24 -12.99 19.01 11.24
CA PHE A 24 -12.51 18.87 9.86
C PHE A 24 -11.00 18.55 9.76
N THR A 25 -10.35 18.24 10.85
CA THR A 25 -9.11 17.47 10.79
C THR A 25 -9.48 16.09 10.26
N VAL A 26 -9.07 15.80 9.03
CA VAL A 26 -9.13 14.45 8.48
C VAL A 26 -8.27 13.58 9.39
N ASP A 27 -8.87 13.12 10.48
CA ASP A 27 -8.33 12.07 11.29
C ASP A 27 -8.47 10.81 10.41
N ALA A 28 -7.50 10.62 9.55
CA ALA A 28 -7.38 9.43 8.73
C ALA A 28 -7.06 8.27 9.68
N ARG A 29 -8.04 7.87 10.49
CA ARG A 29 -7.96 6.64 11.26
C ARG A 29 -7.88 5.52 10.26
N ILE A 30 -6.67 5.04 10.12
CA ILE A 30 -6.44 3.80 9.42
C ILE A 30 -7.08 2.74 10.27
N LEU A 31 -8.11 2.11 9.72
CA LEU A 31 -8.67 0.91 10.30
C LEU A 31 -7.55 -0.13 10.20
N GLU A 32 -6.83 -0.32 11.30
CA GLU A 32 -6.01 -1.50 11.49
C GLU A 32 -7.01 -2.65 11.52
N GLY A 33 -7.04 -3.43 10.42
CA GLY A 33 -8.03 -4.47 10.23
C GLY A 33 -7.92 -5.50 11.36
N GLU A 34 -9.07 -5.99 11.83
CA GLU A 34 -9.10 -7.17 12.69
C GLU A 34 -8.40 -8.32 11.96
N HIS A 35 -7.52 -9.01 12.66
CA HIS A 35 -6.84 -10.19 12.14
C HIS A 35 -7.88 -11.21 11.64
N LEU A 36 -7.92 -11.41 10.33
CA LEU A 36 -8.70 -12.49 9.75
C LEU A 36 -8.02 -13.81 10.12
N GLY A 37 -8.41 -14.38 11.27
CA GLY A 37 -7.93 -15.67 11.70
C GLY A 37 -8.37 -16.77 10.71
N GLY A 38 -7.46 -17.71 10.41
CA GLY A 38 -7.80 -18.93 9.69
C GLY A 38 -7.74 -18.85 8.16
N ILE A 39 -6.93 -17.94 7.59
CA ILE A 39 -6.63 -17.96 6.15
C ILE A 39 -5.57 -19.04 5.89
N ASP A 40 -5.87 -20.00 5.02
CA ASP A 40 -4.90 -20.95 4.51
C ASP A 40 -3.82 -20.22 3.69
N LEU A 41 -2.56 -20.39 4.11
CA LEU A 41 -1.44 -19.77 3.41
C LEU A 41 -1.13 -20.55 2.15
N ASN A 42 -1.18 -19.86 1.02
CA ASN A 42 -0.72 -20.36 -0.26
C ASN A 42 0.13 -19.29 -0.96
N PRO A 43 1.31 -18.97 -0.42
CA PRO A 43 2.17 -17.94 -0.99
C PRO A 43 2.63 -18.34 -2.40
N ALA A 44 2.66 -17.37 -3.31
CA ALA A 44 3.16 -17.60 -4.67
C ALA A 44 4.67 -17.92 -4.66
N ALA A 45 5.40 -17.40 -3.68
CA ALA A 45 6.82 -17.63 -3.50
C ALA A 45 7.07 -18.60 -2.34
N VAL A 46 7.71 -19.74 -2.62
CA VAL A 46 8.07 -20.75 -1.61
C VAL A 46 9.57 -21.00 -1.64
N VAL A 47 10.17 -21.06 -0.47
CA VAL A 47 11.57 -21.43 -0.33
C VAL A 47 11.69 -22.94 -0.13
N VAL A 48 12.50 -23.57 -0.96
CA VAL A 48 12.79 -25.00 -0.90
C VAL A 48 14.26 -25.21 -0.60
N SER A 49 14.57 -25.99 0.44
CA SER A 49 15.94 -26.42 0.72
C SER A 49 16.23 -27.74 0.00
N ARG A 50 17.33 -27.82 -0.74
CA ARG A 50 17.80 -28.99 -1.43
C ARG A 50 19.33 -28.95 -1.56
N ASP A 51 20.02 -30.02 -1.19
CA ASP A 51 21.48 -30.18 -1.32
C ASP A 51 22.27 -29.00 -0.68
N ASP A 52 21.92 -28.62 0.56
CA ASP A 52 22.49 -27.48 1.31
C ASP A 52 22.38 -26.12 0.60
N ARG A 53 21.48 -26.03 -0.37
CA ARG A 53 21.15 -24.79 -1.07
C ARG A 53 19.68 -24.45 -0.92
N TYR A 54 19.39 -23.17 -0.99
CA TYR A 54 18.03 -22.66 -0.92
C TYR A 54 17.60 -22.13 -2.29
N TRP A 55 16.40 -22.50 -2.67
CA TRP A 55 15.82 -22.16 -3.95
C TRP A 55 14.51 -21.43 -3.71
N LEU A 56 14.31 -20.34 -4.41
CA LEU A 56 13.02 -19.68 -4.50
C LEU A 56 12.25 -20.27 -5.67
N LYS A 57 11.10 -20.83 -5.37
CA LYS A 57 10.16 -21.36 -6.36
C LYS A 57 8.90 -20.52 -6.35
N TYR A 58 8.48 -20.05 -7.52
CA TYR A 58 7.20 -19.39 -7.69
C TYR A 58 6.14 -20.36 -8.20
N ALA A 59 4.90 -20.26 -7.70
CA ALA A 59 3.77 -21.06 -8.17
C ALA A 59 3.52 -20.79 -9.66
N GLY A 60 3.38 -21.85 -10.44
CA GLY A 60 3.16 -21.74 -11.89
C GLY A 60 4.40 -21.42 -12.73
N MET A 61 5.59 -21.36 -12.14
CA MET A 61 6.85 -21.19 -12.85
C MET A 61 7.70 -22.47 -12.72
N ASP A 62 8.22 -22.97 -13.83
CA ASP A 62 9.18 -24.10 -13.82
C ASP A 62 10.59 -23.66 -13.43
N SER A 63 10.86 -22.35 -13.47
CA SER A 63 12.15 -21.79 -13.11
C SER A 63 12.28 -21.58 -11.59
N GLN A 64 13.43 -21.97 -11.06
CA GLN A 64 13.82 -21.75 -9.68
C GLN A 64 14.97 -20.76 -9.65
N VAL A 65 14.95 -19.82 -8.70
CA VAL A 65 16.05 -18.88 -8.50
C VAL A 65 16.88 -19.32 -7.30
N ILE A 66 18.19 -19.45 -7.49
CA ILE A 66 19.12 -19.77 -6.39
C ILE A 66 19.25 -18.52 -5.50
N LEU A 67 18.95 -18.67 -4.23
CA LEU A 67 19.20 -17.63 -3.24
C LEU A 67 20.67 -17.70 -2.83
N GLN A 68 21.45 -16.68 -3.19
CA GLN A 68 22.90 -16.65 -2.96
C GLN A 68 23.31 -16.53 -1.50
N LYS A 69 22.42 -16.03 -0.64
CA LYS A 69 22.66 -15.90 0.80
C LYS A 69 21.39 -16.31 1.54
N TRP A 70 21.39 -17.50 2.03
CA TRP A 70 20.39 -17.99 2.95
C TRP A 70 21.10 -18.45 4.21
N ASP A 71 20.88 -17.78 5.33
CA ASP A 71 21.26 -18.29 6.63
C ASP A 71 20.02 -18.85 7.35
N ALA A 72 20.25 -19.57 8.43
CA ALA A 72 19.17 -20.17 9.22
C ALA A 72 18.20 -19.14 9.86
N GLN A 73 18.52 -17.85 9.78
CA GLN A 73 17.70 -16.75 10.30
C GLN A 73 16.82 -16.10 9.23
N PHE A 74 17.04 -16.44 7.97
CA PHE A 74 16.24 -15.89 6.87
C PHE A 74 14.78 -16.38 6.96
N SER A 75 13.86 -15.44 7.00
CA SER A 75 12.43 -15.73 7.06
C SER A 75 11.71 -15.00 5.92
N PRO A 76 11.13 -15.74 4.93
CA PRO A 76 10.46 -15.11 3.81
C PRO A 76 9.30 -14.23 4.28
N LYS A 77 9.23 -13.05 3.72
CA LYS A 77 8.22 -12.03 4.01
C LYS A 77 7.38 -11.75 2.77
N GLY A 78 6.14 -11.37 3.01
CA GLY A 78 5.21 -10.89 2.00
C GLY A 78 4.64 -9.52 2.35
N LEU A 79 4.20 -8.79 1.34
CA LEU A 79 3.55 -7.50 1.49
C LEU A 79 2.09 -7.58 1.05
N ALA A 80 1.21 -6.97 1.84
CA ALA A 80 -0.10 -6.54 1.39
C ALA A 80 -0.10 -5.02 1.33
N ILE A 81 -0.40 -4.47 0.16
CA ILE A 81 -0.39 -3.03 -0.09
C ILE A 81 -1.79 -2.61 -0.54
N ASP A 82 -2.37 -1.66 0.17
CA ASP A 82 -3.62 -1.00 -0.23
C ASP A 82 -3.33 0.42 -0.71
N VAL A 83 -3.66 0.67 -1.98
CA VAL A 83 -3.51 1.97 -2.62
C VAL A 83 -4.88 2.64 -2.68
N GLY A 84 -5.25 3.27 -1.57
CA GLY A 84 -6.50 4.01 -1.46
C GLY A 84 -6.41 5.43 -2.03
N THR A 85 -7.56 6.04 -2.28
CA THR A 85 -7.66 7.43 -2.76
C THR A 85 -7.06 8.43 -1.77
N THR A 86 -7.26 8.19 -0.47
CA THR A 86 -6.83 9.09 0.61
C THR A 86 -5.63 8.57 1.36
N THR A 87 -5.52 7.26 1.51
CA THR A 87 -4.50 6.61 2.34
C THR A 87 -3.78 5.51 1.57
N LEU A 88 -2.52 5.31 1.93
CA LEU A 88 -1.71 4.15 1.53
C LEU A 88 -1.45 3.32 2.78
N VAL A 89 -1.62 2.00 2.67
CA VAL A 89 -1.32 1.07 3.77
C VAL A 89 -0.39 -0.01 3.25
N VAL A 90 0.61 -0.35 4.03
CA VAL A 90 1.56 -1.44 3.75
C VAL A 90 1.64 -2.32 4.98
N THR A 91 1.30 -3.59 4.83
CA THR A 91 1.39 -4.60 5.88
C THR A 91 2.42 -5.65 5.48
N LEU A 92 3.32 -5.97 6.39
CA LEU A 92 4.35 -7.00 6.24
C LEU A 92 3.92 -8.27 6.96
N PHE A 93 4.01 -9.40 6.29
CA PHE A 93 3.65 -10.73 6.81
C PHE A 93 4.83 -11.69 6.77
N CYS A 94 4.86 -12.64 7.70
CA CYS A 94 5.69 -13.82 7.61
C CYS A 94 5.02 -14.84 6.68
N LEU A 95 5.64 -15.19 5.56
CA LEU A 95 5.07 -16.15 4.61
C LEU A 95 5.07 -17.61 5.12
N VAL A 96 5.81 -17.90 6.18
CA VAL A 96 5.83 -19.23 6.80
C VAL A 96 4.64 -19.43 7.73
N THR A 97 4.28 -18.40 8.51
CA THR A 97 3.28 -18.51 9.58
C THR A 97 1.99 -17.74 9.28
N GLY A 98 1.97 -16.87 8.28
CA GLY A 98 0.88 -15.94 8.01
C GLY A 98 0.73 -14.81 9.02
N LYS A 99 1.64 -14.74 9.99
CA LYS A 99 1.57 -13.72 11.04
C LYS A 99 1.87 -12.35 10.45
N GLU A 100 1.02 -11.38 10.76
CA GLU A 100 1.32 -9.96 10.55
C GLU A 100 2.50 -9.54 11.43
N LEU A 101 3.48 -8.89 10.84
CA LEU A 101 4.69 -8.44 11.52
C LEU A 101 4.65 -6.96 11.84
N SER A 102 4.15 -6.17 10.90
CA SER A 102 4.03 -4.73 11.07
C SER A 102 3.10 -4.14 10.03
N THR A 103 2.43 -3.06 10.39
CA THR A 103 1.64 -2.23 9.47
C THR A 103 2.13 -0.79 9.52
N THR A 104 2.20 -0.17 8.35
CA THR A 104 2.56 1.24 8.17
C THR A 104 1.63 1.90 7.18
N SER A 105 1.42 3.18 7.35
CA SER A 105 0.47 3.92 6.56
C SER A 105 0.82 5.38 6.41
N SER A 106 0.24 6.02 5.42
CA SER A 106 0.33 7.47 5.21
C SER A 106 -0.85 7.98 4.40
N ILE A 107 -0.99 9.30 4.38
CA ILE A 107 -1.87 9.97 3.42
C ILE A 107 -1.29 9.75 2.03
N ASN A 108 -2.15 9.42 1.06
CA ASN A 108 -1.75 9.27 -0.33
C ASN A 108 -1.21 10.60 -0.88
N PRO A 109 0.08 10.69 -1.25
CA PRO A 109 0.69 11.94 -1.70
C PRO A 109 0.11 12.50 -3.00
N GLN A 110 -0.71 11.72 -3.71
CA GLN A 110 -1.44 12.20 -4.88
C GLN A 110 -2.50 13.25 -4.51
N THR A 111 -2.87 13.38 -3.23
CA THR A 111 -3.80 14.43 -2.75
C THR A 111 -3.32 15.84 -3.09
N LYS A 112 -2.00 16.05 -3.26
CA LYS A 112 -1.44 17.33 -3.71
C LYS A 112 -1.83 17.72 -5.15
N PHE A 113 -2.22 16.74 -5.98
CA PHE A 113 -2.68 16.97 -7.36
C PHE A 113 -4.20 17.08 -7.47
N GLY A 114 -4.93 16.74 -6.41
CA GLY A 114 -6.39 16.81 -6.32
C GLY A 114 -6.90 15.90 -5.23
N HIS A 115 -7.91 16.37 -4.50
CA HIS A 115 -8.56 15.58 -3.45
C HIS A 115 -9.47 14.49 -4.02
N ASP A 116 -9.93 14.68 -5.26
CA ASP A 116 -10.79 13.74 -5.99
C ASP A 116 -10.03 13.01 -7.10
N VAL A 117 -10.58 11.88 -7.51
CA VAL A 117 -9.99 11.01 -8.54
C VAL A 117 -9.94 11.68 -9.91
N LEU A 118 -10.96 12.48 -10.24
CA LEU A 118 -11.06 13.12 -11.57
C LEU A 118 -9.92 14.13 -11.79
N SER A 119 -9.61 14.93 -10.78
CA SER A 119 -8.47 15.87 -10.84
C SER A 119 -7.14 15.14 -11.06
N ARG A 120 -6.96 13.97 -10.45
CA ARG A 120 -5.75 13.14 -10.64
C ARG A 120 -5.69 12.53 -12.04
N ILE A 121 -6.82 12.04 -12.57
CA ILE A 121 -6.91 11.55 -13.94
C ILE A 121 -6.56 12.68 -14.92
N GLN A 122 -7.10 13.89 -14.71
CA GLN A 122 -6.79 15.04 -15.54
C GLN A 122 -5.29 15.39 -15.49
N LYS A 123 -4.67 15.39 -14.30
CA LYS A 123 -3.22 15.61 -14.17
C LYS A 123 -2.43 14.51 -14.90
N GLY A 124 -2.85 13.25 -14.81
CA GLY A 124 -2.22 12.10 -15.45
C GLY A 124 -2.54 11.94 -16.96
N SER A 125 -3.27 12.88 -17.57
CA SER A 125 -3.62 12.79 -19.00
C SER A 125 -2.44 13.02 -19.95
N THR A 126 -1.34 13.60 -19.46
CA THR A 126 -0.07 13.74 -20.18
C THR A 126 0.96 12.77 -19.59
N GLN A 127 1.94 12.35 -20.39
CA GLN A 127 3.01 11.47 -19.93
C GLN A 127 3.78 12.08 -18.74
N GLU A 128 4.13 13.35 -18.81
CA GLU A 128 4.80 14.06 -17.73
C GLU A 128 3.95 14.07 -16.44
N GLY A 129 2.66 14.39 -16.57
CA GLY A 129 1.75 14.38 -15.42
C GLY A 129 1.56 13.00 -14.82
N LEU A 130 1.50 11.96 -15.67
CA LEU A 130 1.41 10.56 -15.22
C LEU A 130 2.67 10.16 -14.46
N ASP A 131 3.85 10.50 -14.95
CA ASP A 131 5.13 10.21 -14.31
C ASP A 131 5.25 10.89 -12.93
N GLU A 132 4.76 12.14 -12.82
CA GLU A 132 4.71 12.84 -11.53
C GLU A 132 3.76 12.14 -10.54
N VAL A 133 2.53 11.83 -10.97
CA VAL A 133 1.50 11.22 -10.12
C VAL A 133 1.93 9.82 -9.66
N ALA A 134 2.47 9.01 -10.57
CA ALA A 134 3.00 7.68 -10.24
C ALA A 134 4.29 7.76 -9.40
N GLY A 135 5.14 8.73 -9.68
CA GLY A 135 6.42 8.93 -9.00
C GLY A 135 6.26 9.19 -7.51
N VAL A 136 5.28 10.00 -7.11
CA VAL A 136 5.06 10.31 -5.69
C VAL A 136 4.54 9.11 -4.92
N VAL A 137 3.67 8.29 -5.52
CA VAL A 137 3.16 7.06 -4.88
C VAL A 137 4.27 6.04 -4.73
N ARG A 138 5.05 5.78 -5.80
CA ARG A 138 6.19 4.85 -5.74
C ARG A 138 7.20 5.24 -4.66
N LYS A 139 7.51 6.53 -4.55
CA LYS A 139 8.42 7.02 -3.51
C LYS A 139 7.88 6.77 -2.11
N GLU A 140 6.58 7.04 -1.90
CA GLU A 140 5.95 6.88 -0.60
C GLU A 140 5.79 5.40 -0.23
N LEU A 141 5.37 4.54 -1.15
CA LEU A 141 5.31 3.09 -0.93
C LEU A 141 6.67 2.52 -0.55
N ASN A 142 7.74 2.91 -1.24
CA ASN A 142 9.10 2.49 -0.89
C ASN A 142 9.50 2.95 0.52
N ARG A 143 9.06 4.13 0.95
CA ARG A 143 9.28 4.62 2.32
C ARG A 143 8.52 3.76 3.33
N LEU A 144 7.24 3.48 3.07
CA LEU A 144 6.39 2.67 3.94
C LEU A 144 6.92 1.23 4.07
N ILE A 145 7.34 0.60 2.97
CA ILE A 145 7.93 -0.74 2.96
C ILE A 145 9.18 -0.79 3.85
N ARG A 146 10.12 0.15 3.66
CA ARG A 146 11.32 0.22 4.51
C ARG A 146 10.96 0.42 5.99
N THR A 147 9.98 1.26 6.28
CA THR A 147 9.52 1.49 7.65
C THR A 147 8.88 0.23 8.25
N ALA A 148 8.10 -0.52 7.47
CA ALA A 148 7.51 -1.78 7.90
C ALA A 148 8.60 -2.82 8.22
N CYS A 149 9.60 -2.95 7.36
CA CYS A 149 10.75 -3.82 7.61
C CYS A 149 11.50 -3.40 8.88
N GLN A 150 11.81 -2.12 9.05
CA GLN A 150 12.50 -1.61 10.25
C GLN A 150 11.73 -1.89 11.54
N LYS A 151 10.40 -1.69 11.55
CA LYS A 151 9.56 -1.96 12.73
C LYS A 151 9.59 -3.44 13.17
N SER A 152 9.80 -4.34 12.23
CA SER A 152 9.80 -5.80 12.46
C SER A 152 11.20 -6.41 12.49
N ASN A 153 12.25 -5.59 12.49
CA ASN A 153 13.66 -6.03 12.38
C ASN A 153 13.90 -6.95 11.17
N ALA A 154 13.18 -6.73 10.08
CA ALA A 154 13.34 -7.42 8.81
C ALA A 154 14.20 -6.58 7.85
N VAL A 155 14.85 -7.25 6.90
CA VAL A 155 15.53 -6.59 5.79
C VAL A 155 14.67 -6.69 4.52
N VAL A 156 14.81 -5.70 3.62
CA VAL A 156 13.97 -5.64 2.40
C VAL A 156 14.20 -6.84 1.50
N GLU A 157 15.40 -7.41 1.51
CA GLU A 157 15.79 -8.60 0.75
C GLU A 157 15.05 -9.88 1.16
N GLU A 158 14.41 -9.89 2.33
CA GLU A 158 13.54 -10.97 2.78
C GLU A 158 12.13 -10.89 2.19
N VAL A 159 11.77 -9.77 1.56
CA VAL A 159 10.46 -9.59 0.92
C VAL A 159 10.49 -10.26 -0.45
N LEU A 160 9.81 -11.40 -0.56
CA LEU A 160 9.83 -12.26 -1.73
C LEU A 160 8.53 -12.22 -2.54
N ASP A 161 7.45 -11.74 -1.94
CA ASP A 161 6.13 -11.71 -2.57
C ASP A 161 5.36 -10.47 -2.15
N GLY A 162 4.39 -10.08 -2.95
CA GLY A 162 3.54 -8.94 -2.61
C GLY A 162 2.28 -8.86 -3.45
N VAL A 163 1.22 -8.45 -2.78
CA VAL A 163 -0.08 -8.18 -3.42
C VAL A 163 -0.39 -6.70 -3.25
N ILE A 164 -0.79 -6.07 -4.35
CA ILE A 164 -1.23 -4.67 -4.36
C ILE A 164 -2.70 -4.64 -4.75
N GLY A 165 -3.52 -4.13 -3.84
CA GLY A 165 -4.91 -3.78 -4.07
C GLY A 165 -5.07 -2.28 -4.28
N GLY A 166 -6.02 -1.88 -5.11
CA GLY A 166 -6.31 -0.47 -5.34
C GLY A 166 -7.32 -0.27 -6.44
N ASN A 167 -7.84 0.95 -6.54
CA ASN A 167 -8.68 1.33 -7.66
C ASN A 167 -7.81 1.47 -8.93
N THR A 168 -8.32 1.07 -10.09
CA THR A 168 -7.64 1.10 -11.39
C THR A 168 -7.10 2.49 -11.78
N THR A 169 -7.66 3.54 -11.18
CA THR A 169 -7.27 4.93 -11.43
C THR A 169 -6.21 5.46 -10.46
N MET A 170 -5.80 4.66 -9.49
CA MET A 170 -4.72 4.95 -8.54
C MET A 170 -3.43 4.28 -8.99
#